data_7c6139883713e30d656dc577f35511d6
#
_entry.id   7c6139883713e30d656dc577f35511d6
#
_cell.length_a   1.000
_cell.length_b   1.000
_cell.length_c   1.000
_cell.angle_alpha   90.00
_cell.angle_beta   90.00
_cell.angle_gamma   90.00
#
_symmetry.space_group_name_H-M   'P 1'
#
loop_
_entity.id
_entity.type
_entity.pdbx_description
1 polymer ?
#
loop_
_entity_poly.entity_id
_entity_poly.type
_entity_poly.pdbx_seq_one_letter_code
_entity_poly.pdbx_strand_id
1 'polypeptide(L)'
;MSYLIHQRKVWKRIPYLKENEGRAPPFVLAVGDRRRVYGIARRLKKPVLLPETAARLSNQPTSRKHLRSVPEFGRVAMAIGLVSSTIPVLVVETQMGAPATQIIMNEVLSDELTSAGYRIGKSRVDLPCKIVIRVGTAGGINCDGKLAVEVGDIVNATHSIGATGAVIQSLSRLDFWNPGAVEEFRKRWVELGPDFTITTEGHPRVECSREVVDALDEAGRRLATDAYHRGGNITKDSLYAELSDDVFLELCHAHNCRSTEMELSAIAVSARRNSACFGMVSAIVGTLPGASFVESEKIKTLAEERSLQVALEAVKNLTS
;
A
#
# COMPACT_ATOMS: atom_id res chain seq x y z
N MET A 1 -3.64 17.30 15.23
CA MET A 1 -2.56 16.67 16.03
C MET A 1 -2.58 15.19 15.70
N SER A 2 -1.52 14.68 15.09
CA SER A 2 -1.48 13.32 14.56
C SER A 2 -1.65 12.28 15.69
N TYR A 3 -2.40 11.22 15.39
CA TYR A 3 -2.59 10.08 16.29
C TYR A 3 -1.25 9.48 16.74
N LEU A 4 -0.27 9.45 15.85
CA LEU A 4 1.08 8.97 16.13
C LEU A 4 1.85 9.90 17.09
N ILE A 5 1.60 11.22 17.08
CA ILE A 5 2.22 12.18 18.00
C ILE A 5 1.75 11.95 19.46
N HIS A 6 0.49 11.56 19.66
CA HIS A 6 -0.02 11.21 21.01
C HIS A 6 0.64 9.97 21.60
N GLN A 7 1.17 9.07 20.77
CA GLN A 7 1.85 7.85 21.19
C GLN A 7 3.34 8.08 21.60
N ARG A 8 3.88 9.30 21.50
CA ARG A 8 5.31 9.58 21.82
C ARG A 8 5.79 9.07 23.18
N LYS A 9 4.93 9.01 24.19
CA LYS A 9 5.29 8.45 25.51
C LYS A 9 5.53 6.94 25.46
N VAL A 10 4.78 6.22 24.64
CA VAL A 10 4.92 4.76 24.41
C VAL A 10 6.16 4.47 23.56
N TRP A 11 6.46 5.32 22.58
CA TRP A 11 7.57 5.15 21.64
C TRP A 11 8.95 5.17 22.32
N LYS A 12 9.11 5.88 23.43
CA LYS A 12 10.38 5.89 24.21
C LYS A 12 10.81 4.50 24.68
N ARG A 13 9.91 3.52 24.69
CA ARG A 13 10.19 2.14 25.08
C ARG A 13 10.60 1.24 23.90
N ILE A 14 10.40 1.70 22.65
CA ILE A 14 10.77 0.96 21.45
C ILE A 14 12.20 1.31 21.09
N PRO A 15 13.15 0.36 21.12
CA PRO A 15 14.57 0.65 20.91
C PRO A 15 14.83 1.41 19.61
N TYR A 16 14.23 0.98 18.51
CA TYR A 16 14.37 1.65 17.22
C TYR A 16 13.93 3.12 17.26
N LEU A 17 12.74 3.42 17.82
CA LEU A 17 12.24 4.79 17.88
C LEU A 17 13.06 5.67 18.84
N LYS A 18 13.57 5.09 19.93
CA LYS A 18 14.50 5.80 20.83
C LYS A 18 15.79 6.18 20.11
N GLU A 19 16.34 5.27 19.31
CA GLU A 19 17.58 5.45 18.56
C GLU A 19 17.41 6.44 17.38
N ASN A 20 16.19 6.54 16.85
CA ASN A 20 15.80 7.40 15.73
C ASN A 20 14.97 8.63 16.15
N GLU A 21 15.10 9.10 17.38
CA GLU A 21 14.47 10.32 17.87
C GLU A 21 12.93 10.32 17.79
N GLY A 22 12.33 9.14 17.82
CA GLY A 22 10.88 8.94 17.70
C GLY A 22 10.38 8.93 16.26
N ARG A 23 11.27 8.91 15.26
CA ARG A 23 10.88 8.84 13.84
C ARG A 23 10.60 7.42 13.41
N ALA A 24 9.54 7.24 12.62
CA ALA A 24 9.18 5.96 12.04
C ALA A 24 10.18 5.52 10.95
N PRO A 25 10.27 4.20 10.66
CA PRO A 25 11.08 3.68 9.57
C PRO A 25 10.75 4.32 8.22
N PRO A 26 11.77 4.51 7.34
CA PRO A 26 11.55 5.05 6.00
C PRO A 26 10.85 4.07 5.05
N PHE A 27 10.90 2.78 5.33
CA PHE A 27 10.17 1.76 4.58
C PHE A 27 8.81 1.51 5.24
N VAL A 28 7.74 1.78 4.50
CA VAL A 28 6.36 1.62 4.95
C VAL A 28 5.66 0.57 4.11
N LEU A 29 5.21 -0.51 4.74
CA LEU A 29 4.33 -1.49 4.12
C LEU A 29 2.88 -1.15 4.50
N ALA A 30 2.11 -0.68 3.52
CA ALA A 30 0.72 -0.29 3.67
C ALA A 30 -0.19 -1.50 3.37
N VAL A 31 -0.93 -1.99 4.36
CA VAL A 31 -1.81 -3.15 4.24
C VAL A 31 -3.25 -2.84 4.58
N GLY A 32 -4.21 -3.49 3.93
CA GLY A 32 -5.64 -3.17 4.07
C GLY A 32 -6.25 -3.58 5.39
N ASP A 33 -5.70 -4.56 6.10
CA ASP A 33 -6.32 -5.09 7.31
C ASP A 33 -5.29 -5.46 8.41
N ARG A 34 -5.79 -5.48 9.64
CA ARG A 34 -5.04 -5.75 10.85
C ARG A 34 -4.40 -7.15 10.89
N ARG A 35 -5.04 -8.17 10.31
CA ARG A 35 -4.51 -9.53 10.31
C ARG A 35 -3.21 -9.60 9.51
N ARG A 36 -3.12 -8.84 8.41
CA ARG A 36 -1.90 -8.73 7.60
C ARG A 36 -0.78 -8.02 8.37
N VAL A 37 -1.07 -6.97 9.14
CA VAL A 37 -0.06 -6.35 10.02
C VAL A 37 0.57 -7.39 10.93
N TYR A 38 -0.25 -8.21 11.59
CA TYR A 38 0.24 -9.27 12.49
C TYR A 38 0.96 -10.39 11.74
N GLY A 39 0.47 -10.77 10.56
CA GLY A 39 1.11 -11.76 9.69
C GLY A 39 2.51 -11.34 9.27
N ILE A 40 2.68 -10.08 8.90
CA ILE A 40 3.98 -9.50 8.54
C ILE A 40 4.89 -9.39 9.77
N ALA A 41 4.38 -8.88 10.88
CA ALA A 41 5.15 -8.73 12.10
C ALA A 41 5.83 -10.04 12.54
N ARG A 42 5.17 -11.19 12.37
CA ARG A 42 5.75 -12.52 12.68
C ARG A 42 6.94 -12.89 11.80
N ARG A 43 7.09 -12.27 10.63
CA ARG A 43 8.21 -12.52 9.70
C ARG A 43 9.36 -11.53 9.87
N LEU A 44 9.13 -10.44 10.60
CA LEU A 44 10.15 -9.46 10.91
C LEU A 44 11.01 -9.93 12.10
N LYS A 45 12.26 -9.53 12.13
CA LYS A 45 13.12 -9.69 13.30
C LYS A 45 12.83 -8.56 14.30
N LYS A 46 12.81 -8.91 15.59
CA LYS A 46 12.54 -7.99 16.71
C LYS A 46 11.25 -7.15 16.50
N PRO A 47 10.11 -7.77 16.17
CA PRO A 47 8.89 -7.02 15.90
C PRO A 47 8.35 -6.39 17.18
N VAL A 48 7.86 -5.17 17.05
CA VAL A 48 7.10 -4.47 18.10
C VAL A 48 5.76 -4.06 17.52
N LEU A 49 4.69 -4.56 18.12
CA LEU A 49 3.31 -4.21 17.74
C LEU A 49 2.88 -2.94 18.47
N LEU A 50 2.18 -2.08 17.73
CA LEU A 50 1.61 -0.84 18.24
C LEU A 50 0.08 -0.83 18.02
N PRO A 51 -0.71 -0.46 19.01
CA PRO A 51 -0.35 -0.12 20.39
C PRO A 51 0.13 -1.33 21.21
N GLU A 52 0.85 -1.06 22.29
CA GLU A 52 1.57 -2.03 23.16
C GLU A 52 0.72 -3.20 23.69
N THR A 53 -0.60 -3.04 23.77
CA THR A 53 -1.55 -4.10 24.14
C THR A 53 -1.50 -5.31 23.22
N ALA A 54 -1.06 -5.15 21.97
CA ALA A 54 -0.86 -6.25 21.04
C ALA A 54 0.41 -7.07 21.35
N ALA A 55 1.37 -6.53 22.09
CA ALA A 55 2.60 -7.24 22.50
C ALA A 55 2.31 -8.44 23.40
N ARG A 56 1.22 -8.40 24.19
CA ARG A 56 0.75 -9.56 24.97
C ARG A 56 0.18 -10.69 24.12
N LEU A 57 -0.19 -10.41 22.87
CA LEU A 57 -0.74 -11.40 21.93
C LEU A 57 0.35 -12.23 21.23
N SER A 58 1.62 -11.79 21.28
CA SER A 58 2.73 -12.51 20.63
C SER A 58 3.03 -13.86 21.26
N ASN A 59 2.59 -14.09 22.48
CA ASN A 59 2.83 -15.34 23.22
C ASN A 59 1.57 -16.25 23.36
N GLN A 60 0.44 -15.89 22.73
CA GLN A 60 -0.76 -16.73 22.78
C GLN A 60 -1.22 -17.16 21.38
N PRO A 61 -1.71 -18.40 21.20
CA PRO A 61 -2.28 -18.85 19.95
C PRO A 61 -3.46 -17.95 19.56
N THR A 62 -3.47 -17.48 18.31
CA THR A 62 -4.45 -16.57 17.74
C THR A 62 -5.85 -17.17 17.72
N SER A 63 -6.60 -17.10 18.81
CA SER A 63 -8.02 -17.37 18.78
C SER A 63 -8.79 -16.08 18.46
N ARG A 64 -9.83 -16.19 17.62
CA ARG A 64 -10.73 -15.08 17.26
C ARG A 64 -11.32 -14.34 18.49
N LYS A 65 -11.41 -14.99 19.65
CA LYS A 65 -11.91 -14.40 20.88
C LYS A 65 -10.99 -13.32 21.46
N HIS A 66 -9.68 -13.49 21.34
CA HIS A 66 -8.70 -12.55 21.90
C HIS A 66 -8.58 -11.25 21.10
N LEU A 67 -8.88 -11.28 19.78
CA LEU A 67 -8.89 -10.08 18.94
C LEU A 67 -10.04 -9.11 19.27
N ARG A 68 -11.11 -9.59 19.94
CA ARG A 68 -12.26 -8.76 20.34
C ARG A 68 -12.06 -8.02 21.67
N SER A 69 -11.07 -8.39 22.46
CA SER A 69 -10.81 -7.83 23.78
C SER A 69 -9.64 -6.84 23.84
N VAL A 70 -9.12 -6.40 22.70
CA VAL A 70 -8.11 -5.34 22.65
C VAL A 70 -8.81 -4.02 22.98
N PRO A 71 -8.48 -3.36 24.10
CA PRO A 71 -9.08 -2.08 24.44
C PRO A 71 -8.85 -1.04 23.35
N GLU A 72 -9.76 -0.10 23.20
CA GLU A 72 -9.95 0.93 22.19
C GLU A 72 -8.76 1.87 21.89
N PHE A 73 -7.54 1.50 22.18
CA PHE A 73 -6.36 2.32 21.91
C PHE A 73 -5.77 1.99 20.54
N GLY A 74 -6.30 2.65 19.53
CA GLY A 74 -5.77 2.68 18.19
C GLY A 74 -6.72 2.16 17.13
N ARG A 75 -7.25 3.08 16.33
CA ARG A 75 -8.06 2.75 15.15
C ARG A 75 -7.27 1.93 14.11
N VAL A 76 -5.94 1.97 14.18
CA VAL A 76 -5.03 1.46 13.17
C VAL A 76 -3.97 0.57 13.84
N ALA A 77 -3.82 -0.65 13.36
CA ALA A 77 -2.75 -1.52 13.78
C ALA A 77 -1.44 -1.18 13.06
N MET A 78 -0.34 -1.23 13.79
CA MET A 78 1.00 -1.00 13.26
C MET A 78 2.00 -1.96 13.87
N ALA A 79 3.08 -2.23 13.14
CA ALA A 79 4.23 -2.97 13.65
C ALA A 79 5.53 -2.36 13.14
N ILE A 80 6.56 -2.31 13.97
CA ILE A 80 7.92 -1.97 13.57
C ILE A 80 8.79 -3.20 13.78
N GLY A 81 9.61 -3.54 12.79
CA GLY A 81 10.56 -4.64 12.90
C GLY A 81 11.65 -4.52 11.84
N LEU A 82 12.51 -5.52 11.77
CA LEU A 82 13.64 -5.53 10.84
C LEU A 82 13.44 -6.59 9.76
N VAL A 83 13.57 -6.19 8.52
CA VAL A 83 13.81 -7.10 7.40
C VAL A 83 15.29 -7.46 7.43
N SER A 84 15.63 -8.74 7.27
CA SER A 84 16.99 -9.26 7.50
C SER A 84 17.43 -9.02 8.95
N SER A 85 18.36 -8.16 9.25
CA SER A 85 18.76 -7.80 10.63
C SER A 85 18.99 -6.31 10.77
N THR A 86 18.91 -5.58 9.66
CA THR A 86 19.44 -4.22 9.53
C THR A 86 18.48 -3.23 8.89
N ILE A 87 17.40 -3.69 8.23
CA ILE A 87 16.51 -2.80 7.49
C ILE A 87 15.20 -2.62 8.27
N PRO A 88 14.96 -1.46 8.88
CA PRO A 88 13.75 -1.23 9.65
C PRO A 88 12.56 -0.94 8.74
N VAL A 89 11.43 -1.55 9.07
CA VAL A 89 10.18 -1.43 8.33
C VAL A 89 9.05 -1.08 9.29
N LEU A 90 8.21 -0.14 8.91
CA LEU A 90 6.90 0.10 9.49
C LEU A 90 5.84 -0.63 8.67
N VAL A 91 5.04 -1.46 9.30
CA VAL A 91 3.84 -2.03 8.72
C VAL A 91 2.63 -1.30 9.29
N VAL A 92 1.74 -0.81 8.44
CA VAL A 92 0.58 -0.03 8.87
C VAL A 92 -0.71 -0.51 8.20
N GLU A 93 -1.76 -0.65 8.99
CA GLU A 93 -3.12 -0.88 8.51
C GLU A 93 -3.66 0.40 7.90
N THR A 94 -4.04 0.38 6.61
CA THR A 94 -4.66 1.52 5.92
C THR A 94 -6.18 1.48 5.96
N GLN A 95 -6.75 0.37 6.40
CA GLN A 95 -8.16 0.04 6.24
C GLN A 95 -8.55 -0.08 4.76
N MET A 96 -9.84 -0.06 4.45
CA MET A 96 -10.36 -0.18 3.10
C MET A 96 -10.75 1.20 2.55
N GLY A 97 -10.36 1.46 1.30
CA GLY A 97 -10.74 2.65 0.55
C GLY A 97 -9.85 3.87 0.77
N ALA A 98 -9.92 4.76 -0.18
CA ALA A 98 -9.06 5.93 -0.26
C ALA A 98 -9.17 6.93 0.90
N PRO A 99 -10.35 7.24 1.47
CA PRO A 99 -10.44 8.22 2.56
C PRO A 99 -9.60 7.81 3.78
N ALA A 100 -9.73 6.57 4.24
CA ALA A 100 -8.98 6.06 5.38
C ALA A 100 -7.47 5.99 5.06
N THR A 101 -7.14 5.45 3.90
CA THR A 101 -5.76 5.35 3.41
C THR A 101 -5.07 6.71 3.36
N GLN A 102 -5.74 7.73 2.81
CA GLN A 102 -5.17 9.06 2.67
C GLN A 102 -4.86 9.72 4.03
N ILE A 103 -5.77 9.61 4.99
CA ILE A 103 -5.56 10.13 6.35
C ILE A 103 -4.33 9.46 6.97
N ILE A 104 -4.30 8.13 6.96
CA ILE A 104 -3.24 7.34 7.58
C ILE A 104 -1.89 7.59 6.92
N MET A 105 -1.84 7.60 5.59
CA MET A 105 -0.59 7.82 4.86
C MET A 105 -0.04 9.24 5.05
N ASN A 106 -0.87 10.27 5.06
CA ASN A 106 -0.43 11.63 5.35
C ASN A 106 0.13 11.77 6.77
N GLU A 107 -0.47 11.09 7.76
CA GLU A 107 0.07 11.07 9.12
C GLU A 107 1.39 10.31 9.22
N VAL A 108 1.46 9.12 8.60
CA VAL A 108 2.65 8.26 8.65
C VAL A 108 3.84 8.88 7.93
N LEU A 109 3.61 9.51 6.78
CA LEU A 109 4.67 10.04 5.92
C LEU A 109 5.09 11.48 6.28
N SER A 110 4.42 12.15 7.21
CA SER A 110 4.78 13.52 7.60
C SER A 110 6.25 13.60 8.05
N ASP A 111 6.93 14.69 7.75
CA ASP A 111 8.37 14.88 8.08
C ASP A 111 8.66 14.86 9.59
N GLU A 112 7.64 15.12 10.40
CA GLU A 112 7.75 15.00 11.86
C GLU A 112 7.84 13.55 12.34
N LEU A 113 7.27 12.60 11.56
CA LEU A 113 7.10 11.21 11.96
C LEU A 113 8.04 10.25 11.25
N THR A 114 8.41 10.53 10.01
CA THR A 114 9.37 9.71 9.26
C THR A 114 10.49 10.56 8.69
N SER A 115 11.61 9.89 8.38
CA SER A 115 12.72 10.48 7.65
C SER A 115 13.17 9.53 6.56
N ALA A 116 13.89 10.05 5.55
CA ALA A 116 14.52 9.23 4.52
C ALA A 116 15.82 8.55 4.98
N GLY A 117 16.11 8.53 6.28
CA GLY A 117 17.28 7.87 6.85
C GLY A 117 16.97 7.25 8.19
N TYR A 118 17.83 6.33 8.63
CA TYR A 118 17.67 5.65 9.91
C TYR A 118 19.02 5.27 10.53
N ARG A 119 19.00 4.96 11.85
CA ARG A 119 20.13 4.42 12.58
C ARG A 119 19.83 3.02 13.10
N ILE A 120 20.85 2.15 13.03
CA ILE A 120 20.85 0.87 13.71
C ILE A 120 22.20 0.72 14.40
N GLY A 121 22.21 0.74 15.72
CA GLY A 121 23.43 0.80 16.50
C GLY A 121 24.24 2.05 16.16
N LYS A 122 25.50 1.88 15.79
CA LYS A 122 26.38 2.98 15.40
C LYS A 122 26.26 3.41 13.94
N SER A 123 25.59 2.61 13.11
CA SER A 123 25.47 2.85 11.66
C SER A 123 24.30 3.77 11.37
N ARG A 124 24.51 4.71 10.43
CA ARG A 124 23.47 5.53 9.83
C ARG A 124 23.36 5.15 8.35
N VAL A 125 22.14 5.01 7.88
CA VAL A 125 21.80 4.80 6.47
C VAL A 125 20.89 5.93 6.04
N ASP A 126 21.29 6.63 4.99
CA ASP A 126 20.51 7.70 4.35
C ASP A 126 19.96 7.15 3.02
N LEU A 127 18.67 7.32 2.79
CA LEU A 127 17.97 6.93 1.58
C LEU A 127 17.61 8.20 0.77
N PRO A 128 17.47 8.11 -0.54
CA PRO A 128 17.09 9.25 -1.37
C PRO A 128 15.67 9.74 -1.05
N CYS A 129 14.79 8.86 -0.62
CA CYS A 129 13.40 9.16 -0.24
C CYS A 129 12.87 8.15 0.77
N LYS A 130 11.70 8.45 1.35
CA LYS A 130 10.86 7.47 2.04
C LYS A 130 10.23 6.54 1.00
N ILE A 131 9.96 5.30 1.34
CA ILE A 131 9.44 4.30 0.39
C ILE A 131 8.17 3.67 0.94
N VAL A 132 7.10 3.72 0.16
CA VAL A 132 5.81 3.09 0.48
C VAL A 132 5.54 1.96 -0.49
N ILE A 133 5.32 0.76 0.03
CA ILE A 133 4.85 -0.38 -0.76
C ILE A 133 3.45 -0.76 -0.26
N ARG A 134 2.46 -0.61 -1.12
CA ARG A 134 1.12 -1.17 -0.89
C ARG A 134 1.19 -2.69 -1.07
N VAL A 135 0.83 -3.43 -0.04
CA VAL A 135 0.67 -4.89 -0.08
C VAL A 135 -0.80 -5.21 0.14
N GLY A 136 -1.51 -5.43 -0.95
CA GLY A 136 -2.97 -5.50 -0.95
C GLY A 136 -3.56 -6.77 -1.54
N THR A 137 -4.88 -6.74 -1.67
CA THR A 137 -5.65 -7.62 -2.55
C THR A 137 -6.29 -6.80 -3.65
N ALA A 138 -6.48 -7.41 -4.81
CA ALA A 138 -7.07 -6.76 -5.97
C ALA A 138 -7.94 -7.76 -6.75
N GLY A 139 -8.82 -7.22 -7.59
CA GLY A 139 -9.43 -7.96 -8.69
C GLY A 139 -8.45 -8.04 -9.86
N GLY A 140 -8.25 -9.21 -10.42
CA GLY A 140 -7.49 -9.42 -11.66
C GLY A 140 -8.32 -9.00 -12.89
N ILE A 141 -7.67 -8.47 -13.91
CA ILE A 141 -8.32 -8.00 -15.14
C ILE A 141 -7.76 -8.78 -16.33
N ASN A 142 -8.65 -9.40 -17.08
CA ASN A 142 -8.35 -10.19 -18.28
C ASN A 142 -8.89 -9.48 -19.53
N CYS A 143 -8.06 -8.63 -20.16
CA CYS A 143 -8.47 -7.83 -21.30
C CYS A 143 -8.22 -8.48 -22.67
N ASP A 144 -7.23 -9.36 -22.80
CA ASP A 144 -6.70 -9.77 -24.11
C ASP A 144 -6.55 -11.28 -24.32
N GLY A 145 -6.98 -12.11 -23.39
CA GLY A 145 -6.95 -13.57 -23.50
C GLY A 145 -5.57 -14.22 -23.61
N LYS A 146 -4.48 -13.44 -23.61
CA LYS A 146 -3.12 -13.97 -23.86
C LYS A 146 -2.31 -14.23 -22.60
N LEU A 147 -2.60 -13.52 -21.50
CA LEU A 147 -2.00 -13.72 -20.20
C LEU A 147 -3.11 -13.51 -19.17
N ALA A 148 -3.87 -14.56 -18.97
CA ALA A 148 -4.92 -14.55 -17.96
C ALA A 148 -4.30 -14.31 -16.59
N VAL A 149 -4.74 -13.27 -15.89
CA VAL A 149 -4.47 -13.09 -14.48
C VAL A 149 -5.47 -13.93 -13.73
N GLU A 150 -4.99 -14.92 -13.03
CA GLU A 150 -5.83 -15.87 -12.31
C GLU A 150 -5.92 -15.54 -10.82
N VAL A 151 -6.97 -16.08 -10.21
CA VAL A 151 -7.09 -16.04 -8.75
C VAL A 151 -5.93 -16.81 -8.11
N GLY A 152 -5.20 -16.15 -7.23
CA GLY A 152 -3.98 -16.71 -6.63
C GLY A 152 -2.69 -16.11 -7.17
N ASP A 153 -2.77 -15.36 -8.26
CA ASP A 153 -1.65 -14.64 -8.85
C ASP A 153 -1.30 -13.37 -8.08
N ILE A 154 -0.20 -12.76 -8.49
CA ILE A 154 0.32 -11.51 -7.95
C ILE A 154 0.50 -10.52 -9.09
N VAL A 155 0.05 -9.29 -8.88
CA VAL A 155 0.27 -8.18 -9.80
C VAL A 155 1.13 -7.11 -9.17
N ASN A 156 2.23 -6.73 -9.85
CA ASN A 156 3.01 -5.53 -9.59
C ASN A 156 2.48 -4.39 -10.46
N ALA A 157 1.97 -3.33 -9.84
CA ALA A 157 1.44 -2.18 -10.55
C ALA A 157 2.56 -1.26 -11.04
N THR A 158 2.57 -0.98 -12.34
CA THR A 158 3.48 0.01 -12.93
C THR A 158 2.93 1.42 -12.86
N HIS A 159 1.61 1.55 -12.92
CA HIS A 159 0.86 2.81 -12.86
C HIS A 159 -0.55 2.55 -12.36
N SER A 160 -1.27 3.62 -12.02
CA SER A 160 -2.69 3.57 -11.73
C SER A 160 -3.49 4.54 -12.58
N ILE A 161 -4.64 4.09 -13.05
CA ILE A 161 -5.66 4.91 -13.73
C ILE A 161 -6.81 5.13 -12.74
N GLY A 162 -7.40 6.32 -12.77
CA GLY A 162 -8.52 6.67 -11.94
C GLY A 162 -8.10 7.44 -10.68
N ALA A 163 -9.06 8.16 -10.13
CA ALA A 163 -8.96 8.83 -8.85
C ALA A 163 -10.28 8.68 -8.11
N THR A 164 -10.19 8.61 -6.81
CA THR A 164 -11.33 8.46 -5.91
C THR A 164 -11.90 9.83 -5.52
N GLY A 165 -13.14 9.87 -5.07
CA GLY A 165 -13.78 11.11 -4.60
C GLY A 165 -12.99 11.79 -3.48
N ALA A 166 -12.39 11.03 -2.57
CA ALA A 166 -11.52 11.55 -1.53
C ALA A 166 -10.28 12.25 -2.11
N VAL A 167 -9.67 11.70 -3.15
CA VAL A 167 -8.51 12.29 -3.83
C VAL A 167 -8.93 13.55 -4.58
N ILE A 168 -10.06 13.50 -5.30
CA ILE A 168 -10.62 14.66 -6.02
C ILE A 168 -10.86 15.81 -5.04
N GLN A 169 -11.57 15.59 -3.94
CA GLN A 169 -11.84 16.61 -2.93
C GLN A 169 -10.58 17.17 -2.28
N SER A 170 -9.63 16.29 -1.96
CA SER A 170 -8.36 16.70 -1.33
C SER A 170 -7.48 17.58 -2.22
N LEU A 171 -7.52 17.40 -3.52
CA LEU A 171 -6.75 18.19 -4.49
C LEU A 171 -7.48 19.44 -4.91
N SER A 172 -8.76 19.35 -5.28
CA SER A 172 -9.54 20.51 -5.72
C SER A 172 -9.79 21.52 -4.59
N ARG A 173 -9.79 21.05 -3.33
CA ARG A 173 -10.21 21.83 -2.15
C ARG A 173 -11.65 22.39 -2.24
N LEU A 174 -12.42 21.83 -3.15
CA LEU A 174 -13.82 22.17 -3.39
C LEU A 174 -14.70 20.99 -2.97
N ASP A 175 -15.93 21.28 -2.61
CA ASP A 175 -16.92 20.24 -2.36
C ASP A 175 -17.15 19.44 -3.64
N PHE A 176 -17.32 18.14 -3.50
CA PHE A 176 -17.45 17.20 -4.61
C PHE A 176 -18.57 17.57 -5.61
N TRP A 177 -19.66 18.15 -5.12
CA TRP A 177 -20.80 18.65 -5.93
C TRP A 177 -20.58 20.03 -6.57
N ASN A 178 -19.44 20.68 -6.32
CA ASN A 178 -19.10 21.91 -7.00
C ASN A 178 -18.75 21.60 -8.47
N PRO A 179 -19.42 22.23 -9.45
CA PRO A 179 -19.17 21.97 -10.88
C PRO A 179 -17.72 22.18 -11.32
N GLY A 180 -16.98 23.05 -10.63
CA GLY A 180 -15.57 23.31 -10.89
C GLY A 180 -14.61 22.31 -10.24
N ALA A 181 -15.08 21.40 -9.40
CA ALA A 181 -14.21 20.51 -8.62
C ALA A 181 -13.37 19.59 -9.51
N VAL A 182 -13.94 19.06 -10.58
CA VAL A 182 -13.24 18.14 -11.50
C VAL A 182 -12.15 18.87 -12.29
N GLU A 183 -12.42 20.10 -12.74
CA GLU A 183 -11.44 20.89 -13.49
C GLU A 183 -10.28 21.34 -12.57
N GLU A 184 -10.59 21.85 -11.39
CA GLU A 184 -9.57 22.21 -10.41
C GLU A 184 -8.75 20.97 -9.97
N PHE A 185 -9.41 19.81 -9.81
CA PHE A 185 -8.72 18.55 -9.55
C PHE A 185 -7.74 18.21 -10.66
N ARG A 186 -8.15 18.24 -11.94
CA ARG A 186 -7.27 17.92 -13.09
C ARG A 186 -6.05 18.81 -13.12
N LYS A 187 -6.23 20.12 -12.91
CA LYS A 187 -5.15 21.09 -12.79
C LYS A 187 -4.18 20.71 -11.66
N ARG A 188 -4.68 20.50 -10.45
CA ARG A 188 -3.87 20.14 -9.29
C ARG A 188 -3.23 18.78 -9.41
N TRP A 189 -3.86 17.85 -10.13
CA TRP A 189 -3.31 16.53 -10.38
C TRP A 189 -1.98 16.62 -11.13
N VAL A 190 -1.93 17.32 -12.24
CA VAL A 190 -0.71 17.46 -13.04
C VAL A 190 0.35 18.34 -12.35
N GLU A 191 -0.05 19.28 -11.50
CA GLU A 191 0.86 20.09 -10.69
C GLU A 191 1.64 19.25 -9.64
N LEU A 192 1.19 18.04 -9.31
CA LEU A 192 1.92 17.14 -8.42
C LEU A 192 3.25 16.67 -9.00
N GLY A 193 3.41 16.69 -10.31
CA GLY A 193 4.68 16.40 -10.98
C GLY A 193 4.55 15.52 -12.22
N PRO A 194 5.66 15.22 -12.89
CA PRO A 194 5.65 14.56 -14.20
C PRO A 194 5.03 13.18 -14.23
N ASP A 195 5.00 12.49 -13.08
CA ASP A 195 4.37 11.17 -12.96
C ASP A 195 2.85 11.22 -12.91
N PHE A 196 2.27 12.42 -12.74
CA PHE A 196 0.83 12.66 -12.65
C PHE A 196 0.31 13.27 -13.94
N THR A 197 -0.40 12.50 -14.75
CA THR A 197 -0.87 12.89 -16.07
C THR A 197 -2.38 12.68 -16.21
N ILE A 198 -2.96 13.20 -17.29
CA ILE A 198 -4.32 12.88 -17.72
C ILE A 198 -4.20 12.12 -19.04
N THR A 199 -4.89 11.00 -19.16
CA THR A 199 -4.90 10.20 -20.39
C THR A 199 -5.65 10.94 -21.51
N THR A 200 -5.54 10.47 -22.74
CA THR A 200 -6.26 11.03 -23.89
C THR A 200 -7.78 10.98 -23.71
N GLU A 201 -8.26 9.98 -22.97
CA GLU A 201 -9.68 9.80 -22.65
C GLU A 201 -10.11 10.67 -21.44
N GLY A 202 -9.18 11.42 -20.85
CA GLY A 202 -9.46 12.34 -19.75
C GLY A 202 -9.39 11.72 -18.34
N HIS A 203 -8.85 10.51 -18.22
CA HIS A 203 -8.69 9.85 -16.92
C HIS A 203 -7.37 10.27 -16.22
N PRO A 204 -7.39 10.50 -14.91
CA PRO A 204 -6.16 10.70 -14.15
C PRO A 204 -5.32 9.43 -14.16
N ARG A 205 -4.02 9.59 -14.41
CA ARG A 205 -3.02 8.53 -14.43
C ARG A 205 -1.83 8.93 -13.57
N VAL A 206 -1.29 8.01 -12.81
CA VAL A 206 -0.05 8.20 -12.05
C VAL A 206 0.88 7.01 -12.24
N GLU A 207 2.14 7.27 -12.54
CA GLU A 207 3.19 6.26 -12.61
C GLU A 207 3.66 5.91 -11.19
N CYS A 208 3.85 4.62 -10.90
CA CYS A 208 4.56 4.18 -9.71
C CYS A 208 6.05 4.52 -9.82
N SER A 209 6.71 4.71 -8.69
CA SER A 209 8.15 5.04 -8.67
C SER A 209 8.95 3.89 -9.27
N ARG A 210 9.77 4.22 -10.27
CA ARG A 210 10.47 3.24 -11.10
C ARG A 210 11.33 2.28 -10.28
N GLU A 211 12.10 2.81 -9.36
CA GLU A 211 12.96 2.03 -8.47
C GLU A 211 12.18 1.02 -7.62
N VAL A 212 10.96 1.39 -7.18
CA VAL A 212 10.08 0.49 -6.40
C VAL A 212 9.48 -0.58 -7.31
N VAL A 213 9.04 -0.20 -8.52
CA VAL A 213 8.51 -1.15 -9.51
C VAL A 213 9.58 -2.16 -9.91
N ASP A 214 10.80 -1.70 -10.20
CA ASP A 214 11.89 -2.59 -10.63
C ASP A 214 12.32 -3.54 -9.51
N ALA A 215 12.40 -3.07 -8.25
CA ALA A 215 12.69 -3.93 -7.10
C ALA A 215 11.60 -4.98 -6.85
N LEU A 216 10.33 -4.61 -7.02
CA LEU A 216 9.19 -5.53 -6.95
C LEU A 216 9.19 -6.53 -8.11
N ASP A 217 9.59 -6.10 -9.32
CA ASP A 217 9.66 -6.94 -10.52
C ASP A 217 10.75 -8.02 -10.35
N GLU A 218 11.93 -7.64 -9.91
CA GLU A 218 13.04 -8.56 -9.62
C GLU A 218 12.62 -9.62 -8.56
N ALA A 219 12.05 -9.15 -7.45
CA ALA A 219 11.58 -10.04 -6.39
C ALA A 219 10.44 -10.96 -6.84
N GLY A 220 9.47 -10.42 -7.60
CA GLY A 220 8.31 -11.16 -8.09
C GLY A 220 8.68 -12.27 -9.06
N ARG A 221 9.52 -11.98 -10.05
CA ARG A 221 10.03 -12.99 -11.01
C ARG A 221 10.77 -14.12 -10.33
N ARG A 222 11.52 -13.83 -9.26
CA ARG A 222 12.26 -14.85 -8.52
C ARG A 222 11.39 -15.71 -7.61
N LEU A 223 10.39 -15.10 -6.95
CA LEU A 223 9.63 -15.76 -5.88
C LEU A 223 8.27 -16.31 -6.32
N ALA A 224 7.74 -15.84 -7.43
CA ALA A 224 6.39 -16.19 -7.88
C ALA A 224 6.30 -16.52 -9.39
N THR A 225 7.41 -16.66 -10.07
CA THR A 225 7.64 -17.00 -11.51
C THR A 225 6.37 -17.08 -12.38
N ASP A 226 5.61 -18.18 -12.28
CA ASP A 226 4.45 -18.47 -13.13
C ASP A 226 3.15 -17.76 -12.67
N ALA A 227 3.13 -17.23 -11.45
CA ALA A 227 1.99 -16.55 -10.84
C ALA A 227 2.24 -15.03 -10.68
N TYR A 228 3.18 -14.46 -11.43
CA TYR A 228 3.57 -13.06 -11.34
C TYR A 228 3.30 -12.30 -12.63
N HIS A 229 2.61 -11.18 -12.51
CA HIS A 229 2.28 -10.29 -13.59
C HIS A 229 2.75 -8.85 -13.30
N ARG A 230 3.03 -8.11 -14.37
CA ARG A 230 3.34 -6.69 -14.34
C ARG A 230 2.38 -5.93 -15.24
N GLY A 231 1.78 -4.86 -14.75
CA GLY A 231 0.86 -4.05 -15.56
C GLY A 231 0.26 -2.89 -14.80
N GLY A 232 -0.70 -2.21 -15.44
CA GLY A 232 -1.43 -1.12 -14.81
C GLY A 232 -2.43 -1.60 -13.76
N ASN A 233 -2.90 -0.64 -12.96
CA ASN A 233 -3.96 -0.81 -11.98
C ASN A 233 -5.08 0.20 -12.24
N ILE A 234 -6.31 -0.16 -11.95
CA ILE A 234 -7.42 0.80 -11.86
C ILE A 234 -7.76 1.04 -10.39
N THR A 235 -7.68 2.30 -9.95
CA THR A 235 -8.19 2.67 -8.63
C THR A 235 -9.62 3.19 -8.74
N LYS A 236 -10.56 2.61 -7.99
CA LYS A 236 -11.98 2.97 -7.97
C LYS A 236 -12.52 3.11 -6.54
N ASP A 237 -13.62 3.84 -6.37
CA ASP A 237 -14.25 4.06 -5.05
C ASP A 237 -15.16 2.92 -4.60
N SER A 238 -15.71 2.17 -5.54
CA SER A 238 -16.69 1.13 -5.23
C SER A 238 -16.20 -0.24 -5.67
N LEU A 239 -16.39 -1.23 -4.80
CA LEU A 239 -16.04 -2.61 -5.12
C LEU A 239 -16.92 -3.20 -6.23
N TYR A 240 -18.16 -2.76 -6.33
CA TYR A 240 -19.19 -3.35 -7.19
C TYR A 240 -19.67 -2.44 -8.33
N ALA A 241 -19.22 -1.20 -8.38
CA ALA A 241 -19.58 -0.29 -9.45
C ALA A 241 -18.55 -0.35 -10.59
N GLU A 242 -18.61 -1.39 -11.37
CA GLU A 242 -18.05 -1.34 -12.72
C GLU A 242 -19.02 -0.54 -13.61
N LEU A 243 -18.48 0.38 -14.41
CA LEU A 243 -19.13 0.87 -15.63
C LEU A 243 -19.53 -0.34 -16.47
N SER A 244 -20.38 -0.17 -17.50
CA SER A 244 -20.71 -1.32 -18.36
C SER A 244 -19.41 -2.09 -18.65
N ASP A 245 -19.42 -3.39 -18.47
CA ASP A 245 -18.21 -4.23 -18.53
C ASP A 245 -17.34 -3.91 -19.73
N ASP A 246 -17.95 -3.61 -20.90
CA ASP A 246 -17.25 -3.29 -22.15
C ASP A 246 -16.41 -2.00 -22.04
N VAL A 247 -16.97 -0.92 -21.55
CA VAL A 247 -16.25 0.37 -21.40
C VAL A 247 -15.10 0.25 -20.40
N PHE A 248 -15.34 -0.47 -19.31
CA PHE A 248 -14.30 -0.72 -18.31
C PHE A 248 -13.17 -1.58 -18.90
N LEU A 249 -13.50 -2.63 -19.62
CA LEU A 249 -12.52 -3.52 -20.24
C LEU A 249 -11.72 -2.83 -21.36
N GLU A 250 -12.37 -1.99 -22.18
CA GLU A 250 -11.69 -1.16 -23.17
C GLU A 250 -10.65 -0.24 -22.54
N LEU A 251 -11.00 0.44 -21.45
CA LEU A 251 -10.07 1.28 -20.67
C LEU A 251 -8.90 0.45 -20.14
N CYS A 252 -9.20 -0.70 -19.56
CA CYS A 252 -8.18 -1.60 -19.02
C CYS A 252 -7.22 -2.08 -20.10
N HIS A 253 -7.74 -2.44 -21.28
CA HIS A 253 -6.94 -2.87 -22.42
C HIS A 253 -6.05 -1.74 -22.95
N ALA A 254 -6.62 -0.55 -23.18
CA ALA A 254 -5.90 0.62 -23.70
C ALA A 254 -4.69 0.99 -22.82
N HIS A 255 -4.79 0.74 -21.52
CA HIS A 255 -3.75 1.10 -20.53
C HIS A 255 -3.01 -0.10 -19.93
N ASN A 256 -3.13 -1.30 -20.51
CA ASN A 256 -2.51 -2.53 -20.03
C ASN A 256 -2.73 -2.77 -18.52
N CYS A 257 -3.97 -2.52 -18.04
CA CYS A 257 -4.31 -2.76 -16.66
C CYS A 257 -4.51 -4.25 -16.38
N ARG A 258 -3.93 -4.73 -15.28
CA ARG A 258 -3.98 -6.14 -14.84
C ARG A 258 -4.68 -6.31 -13.50
N SER A 259 -4.92 -5.21 -12.78
CA SER A 259 -5.59 -5.24 -11.47
C SER A 259 -6.49 -4.04 -11.23
N THR A 260 -7.41 -4.19 -10.30
CA THR A 260 -8.25 -3.10 -9.79
C THR A 260 -8.37 -3.18 -8.27
N GLU A 261 -8.26 -2.02 -7.60
CA GLU A 261 -8.35 -1.87 -6.15
C GLU A 261 -8.86 -0.48 -5.76
N MET A 262 -8.76 -0.06 -4.50
CA MET A 262 -9.44 1.13 -3.99
C MET A 262 -8.52 2.17 -3.31
N GLU A 263 -7.19 2.01 -3.32
CA GLU A 263 -6.29 2.79 -2.45
C GLU A 263 -5.08 3.42 -3.14
N LEU A 264 -4.60 2.91 -4.27
CA LEU A 264 -3.30 3.28 -4.83
C LEU A 264 -3.21 4.76 -5.22
N SER A 265 -4.27 5.36 -5.78
CA SER A 265 -4.28 6.79 -6.10
C SER A 265 -4.14 7.67 -4.85
N ALA A 266 -4.73 7.27 -3.72
CA ALA A 266 -4.60 7.97 -2.45
C ALA A 266 -3.19 7.85 -1.86
N ILE A 267 -2.57 6.67 -1.99
CA ILE A 267 -1.17 6.44 -1.61
C ILE A 267 -0.24 7.31 -2.45
N ALA A 268 -0.45 7.34 -3.77
CA ALA A 268 0.35 8.12 -4.71
C ALA A 268 0.36 9.62 -4.36
N VAL A 269 -0.82 10.20 -4.13
CA VAL A 269 -0.95 11.61 -3.75
C VAL A 269 -0.32 11.89 -2.39
N SER A 270 -0.51 11.00 -1.40
CA SER A 270 0.09 11.15 -0.08
C SER A 270 1.60 11.01 -0.13
N ALA A 271 2.12 10.05 -0.89
CA ALA A 271 3.56 9.86 -1.10
C ALA A 271 4.19 11.08 -1.76
N ARG A 272 3.60 11.57 -2.84
CA ARG A 272 4.12 12.76 -3.55
C ARG A 272 4.19 14.01 -2.67
N ARG A 273 3.13 14.27 -1.88
CA ARG A 273 3.09 15.41 -0.96
C ARG A 273 4.13 15.33 0.16
N ASN A 274 4.62 14.14 0.47
CA ASN A 274 5.60 13.88 1.53
C ASN A 274 6.96 13.45 0.98
N SER A 275 7.27 13.71 -0.29
CA SER A 275 8.54 13.37 -0.95
C SER A 275 8.93 11.91 -0.76
N ALA A 276 7.96 11.01 -0.93
CA ALA A 276 8.14 9.57 -0.83
C ALA A 276 7.95 8.89 -2.19
N CYS A 277 8.70 7.82 -2.42
CA CYS A 277 8.52 6.90 -3.52
C CYS A 277 7.44 5.87 -3.16
N PHE A 278 6.74 5.34 -4.16
CA PHE A 278 5.67 4.38 -3.91
C PHE A 278 5.55 3.32 -5.01
N GLY A 279 5.01 2.17 -4.64
CA GLY A 279 4.63 1.09 -5.53
C GLY A 279 3.59 0.18 -4.89
N MET A 280 3.12 -0.81 -5.65
CA MET A 280 2.11 -1.75 -5.19
C MET A 280 2.38 -3.15 -5.70
N VAL A 281 2.21 -4.13 -4.83
CA VAL A 281 2.07 -5.54 -5.17
C VAL A 281 0.78 -6.07 -4.54
N SER A 282 -0.06 -6.72 -5.35
CA SER A 282 -1.37 -7.21 -4.92
C SER A 282 -1.54 -8.70 -5.19
N ALA A 283 -2.15 -9.39 -4.23
CA ALA A 283 -2.67 -10.73 -4.41
C ALA A 283 -4.04 -10.67 -5.12
N ILE A 284 -4.22 -11.47 -6.15
CA ILE A 284 -5.48 -11.53 -6.89
C ILE A 284 -6.46 -12.46 -6.19
N VAL A 285 -7.61 -11.90 -5.80
CA VAL A 285 -8.64 -12.60 -5.03
C VAL A 285 -9.99 -12.74 -5.76
N GLY A 286 -10.05 -12.26 -6.97
CA GLY A 286 -11.18 -12.36 -7.89
C GLY A 286 -10.74 -11.89 -9.26
N THR A 287 -11.51 -12.18 -10.30
CA THR A 287 -11.20 -11.79 -11.69
C THR A 287 -12.38 -11.13 -12.39
N LEU A 288 -12.08 -10.24 -13.36
CA LEU A 288 -13.03 -9.57 -14.24
C LEU A 288 -12.64 -9.86 -15.72
N PRO A 289 -13.57 -10.02 -16.63
CA PRO A 289 -15.01 -10.16 -16.43
C PRO A 289 -15.38 -11.51 -15.79
N GLY A 290 -16.59 -11.58 -15.25
CA GLY A 290 -17.13 -12.83 -14.72
C GLY A 290 -17.15 -12.90 -13.19
N ALA A 291 -16.64 -11.87 -12.51
CA ALA A 291 -16.74 -11.67 -11.03
C ALA A 291 -16.56 -12.96 -10.19
N SER A 292 -15.59 -13.82 -10.59
CA SER A 292 -15.27 -14.98 -9.78
C SER A 292 -14.44 -14.54 -8.59
N PHE A 293 -15.00 -14.66 -7.39
CA PHE A 293 -14.25 -14.49 -6.15
C PHE A 293 -13.65 -15.82 -5.69
N VAL A 294 -12.51 -15.73 -4.98
CA VAL A 294 -11.90 -16.91 -4.37
C VAL A 294 -12.85 -17.55 -3.38
N GLU A 295 -13.31 -18.74 -3.71
CA GLU A 295 -14.03 -19.61 -2.75
C GLU A 295 -13.05 -20.26 -1.75
N SER A 296 -11.79 -20.47 -2.14
CA SER A 296 -10.76 -21.12 -1.33
C SER A 296 -9.93 -20.12 -0.51
N GLU A 297 -10.19 -20.07 0.79
CA GLU A 297 -9.35 -19.31 1.75
C GLU A 297 -7.86 -19.71 1.69
N LYS A 298 -7.56 -20.94 1.27
CA LYS A 298 -6.18 -21.42 1.11
C LYS A 298 -5.47 -20.73 -0.05
N ILE A 299 -6.12 -20.59 -1.20
CA ILE A 299 -5.54 -19.91 -2.39
C ILE A 299 -5.31 -18.44 -2.05
N LYS A 300 -6.29 -17.77 -1.46
CA LYS A 300 -6.19 -16.38 -1.03
C LYS A 300 -5.02 -16.18 -0.06
N THR A 301 -4.93 -17.00 0.98
CA THR A 301 -3.84 -16.94 1.95
C THR A 301 -2.48 -17.13 1.28
N LEU A 302 -2.34 -18.08 0.36
CA LEU A 302 -1.10 -18.31 -0.36
C LEU A 302 -0.69 -17.12 -1.23
N ALA A 303 -1.64 -16.50 -1.95
CA ALA A 303 -1.39 -15.32 -2.76
C ALA A 303 -0.98 -14.11 -1.89
N GLU A 304 -1.70 -13.89 -0.78
CA GLU A 304 -1.35 -12.86 0.20
C GLU A 304 0.06 -13.09 0.79
N GLU A 305 0.42 -14.32 1.07
CA GLU A 305 1.76 -14.67 1.55
C GLU A 305 2.86 -14.43 0.51
N ARG A 306 2.60 -14.77 -0.73
CA ARG A 306 3.53 -14.51 -1.86
C ARG A 306 3.73 -13.01 -2.07
N SER A 307 2.63 -12.22 -2.14
CA SER A 307 2.72 -10.77 -2.32
C SER A 307 3.54 -10.11 -1.20
N LEU A 308 3.38 -10.60 0.03
CA LEU A 308 4.16 -10.15 1.17
C LEU A 308 5.64 -10.51 1.03
N GLN A 309 5.96 -11.74 0.64
CA GLN A 309 7.36 -12.17 0.44
C GLN A 309 8.03 -11.32 -0.64
N VAL A 310 7.33 -11.03 -1.73
CA VAL A 310 7.80 -10.14 -2.80
C VAL A 310 8.09 -8.73 -2.25
N ALA A 311 7.18 -8.16 -1.46
CA ALA A 311 7.39 -6.84 -0.87
C ALA A 311 8.58 -6.79 0.10
N LEU A 312 8.75 -7.79 0.95
CA LEU A 312 9.88 -7.87 1.88
C LEU A 312 11.22 -8.05 1.15
N GLU A 313 11.22 -8.78 0.06
CA GLU A 313 12.42 -8.95 -0.76
C GLU A 313 12.76 -7.67 -1.54
N ALA A 314 11.74 -6.99 -2.10
CA ALA A 314 11.93 -5.70 -2.73
C ALA A 314 12.55 -4.66 -1.78
N VAL A 315 12.15 -4.66 -0.50
CA VAL A 315 12.78 -3.80 0.53
C VAL A 315 14.28 -4.09 0.65
N LYS A 316 14.73 -5.35 0.52
CA LYS A 316 16.16 -5.67 0.54
C LYS A 316 16.86 -5.15 -0.71
N ASN A 317 16.26 -5.38 -1.88
CA ASN A 317 16.82 -4.92 -3.16
C ASN A 317 16.99 -3.39 -3.21
N LEU A 318 16.06 -2.64 -2.58
CA LEU A 318 16.11 -1.17 -2.49
C LEU A 318 17.20 -0.65 -1.53
N THR A 319 17.86 -1.51 -0.77
CA THR A 319 18.94 -1.16 0.17
C THR A 319 20.30 -1.73 -0.23
N SER A 320 20.35 -2.49 -1.32
CA SER A 320 21.56 -3.03 -1.91
C SER A 320 22.21 -2.03 -2.86
#